data_4004923c8bf523c339500f2b1e171df3
#
_entry.id   4004923c8bf523c339500f2b1e171df3
#
_cell.length_a   1.000
_cell.length_b   1.000
_cell.length_c   1.000
_cell.angle_alpha   90.00
_cell.angle_beta   90.00
_cell.angle_gamma   90.00
#
_symmetry.space_group_name_H-M   'P 1'
#
loop_
_entity.id
_entity.type
_entity.pdbx_description
1 polymer ?
#
loop_
_entity_poly.entity_id
_entity_poly.type
_entity_poly.pdbx_seq_one_letter_code
_entity_poly.pdbx_strand_id
1 'polypeptide(L)'
;ILNSENTAESKIAALKEKTIVVPVWSGRGGLLTQYAPTRHPVMNRAKYPDIVNEDGVQPVTRVTCDLQRLAVKRMTELVTGIPVKRVYQPENERQREVAMYLEKIMMKNRIDSVNIERCNMLFAGCEVMTLWYAVEQRHAAYGFPCGLKLRCRNFSPMLGDELYPLFDEYGDMRAMSVAYARRTARRTVQY
;
A
#
# COMPACT_ATOMS: atom_id res chain seq x y z
N ILE A 1 11.93 -21.48 -10.09
CA ILE A 1 10.51 -21.38 -9.70
C ILE A 1 9.69 -20.67 -10.77
N LEU A 2 10.12 -19.51 -11.28
CA LEU A 2 9.36 -18.73 -12.27
C LEU A 2 9.36 -19.37 -13.67
N ASN A 3 10.37 -20.18 -13.99
CA ASN A 3 10.52 -20.88 -15.29
C ASN A 3 10.03 -22.32 -15.26
N SER A 4 9.42 -22.79 -14.16
CA SER A 4 8.86 -24.13 -14.09
C SER A 4 7.52 -24.22 -14.82
N GLU A 5 7.18 -25.36 -15.38
CA GLU A 5 5.88 -25.65 -16.01
C GLU A 5 4.71 -25.69 -15.03
N ASN A 6 4.96 -25.35 -13.76
CA ASN A 6 3.97 -25.35 -12.68
C ASN A 6 2.89 -24.27 -12.94
N THR A 7 1.69 -24.57 -12.47
CA THR A 7 0.56 -23.64 -12.50
C THR A 7 0.88 -22.35 -11.70
N ALA A 8 0.14 -21.27 -11.98
CA ALA A 8 0.29 -20.01 -11.25
C ALA A 8 0.13 -20.20 -9.73
N GLU A 9 -0.78 -21.07 -9.31
CA GLU A 9 -1.04 -21.39 -7.91
C GLU A 9 0.15 -22.07 -7.23
N SER A 10 0.82 -23.04 -7.89
CA SER A 10 2.00 -23.71 -7.33
C SER A 10 3.22 -22.77 -7.25
N LYS A 11 3.35 -21.83 -8.20
CA LYS A 11 4.39 -20.79 -8.16
C LYS A 11 4.18 -19.83 -7.00
N ILE A 12 2.93 -19.41 -6.77
CA ILE A 12 2.55 -18.55 -5.63
C ILE A 12 2.79 -19.29 -4.32
N ALA A 13 2.41 -20.56 -4.22
CA ALA A 13 2.64 -21.39 -3.02
C ALA A 13 4.14 -21.50 -2.70
N ALA A 14 4.98 -21.76 -3.73
CA ALA A 14 6.44 -21.85 -3.55
C ALA A 14 7.07 -20.50 -3.14
N LEU A 15 6.52 -19.37 -3.59
CA LEU A 15 6.94 -18.05 -3.13
C LEU A 15 6.52 -17.82 -1.66
N LYS A 16 5.31 -18.21 -1.28
CA LYS A 16 4.80 -18.10 0.10
C LYS A 16 5.63 -18.86 1.11
N GLU A 17 6.12 -20.04 0.75
CA GLU A 17 7.00 -20.84 1.64
C GLU A 17 8.33 -20.14 1.96
N LYS A 18 8.81 -19.27 1.07
CA LYS A 18 10.11 -18.59 1.22
C LYS A 18 10.00 -17.19 1.83
N THR A 19 8.79 -16.68 2.02
CA THR A 19 8.58 -15.31 2.47
C THR A 19 7.97 -15.29 3.87
N ILE A 20 8.59 -14.53 4.77
CA ILE A 20 8.01 -14.25 6.09
C ILE A 20 6.93 -13.19 5.91
N VAL A 21 5.68 -13.59 6.07
CA VAL A 21 4.55 -12.66 6.08
C VAL A 21 4.34 -12.15 7.49
N VAL A 22 4.52 -10.84 7.68
CA VAL A 22 4.27 -10.19 8.96
C VAL A 22 2.76 -9.93 9.10
N PRO A 23 2.08 -10.46 10.15
CA PRO A 23 0.67 -10.20 10.36
C PRO A 23 0.45 -8.74 10.76
N VAL A 24 -0.06 -7.93 9.85
CA VAL A 24 -0.28 -6.50 10.07
C VAL A 24 -1.58 -6.24 10.83
N TRP A 25 -2.65 -6.94 10.46
CA TRP A 25 -3.99 -6.71 11.00
C TRP A 25 -4.56 -7.83 11.87
N SER A 26 -3.97 -9.02 11.85
CA SER A 26 -4.58 -10.21 12.42
C SER A 26 -3.97 -10.65 13.75
N GLY A 27 -4.83 -11.09 14.67
CA GLY A 27 -4.48 -11.83 15.85
C GLY A 27 -3.82 -11.01 16.97
N ARG A 28 -3.27 -11.73 17.96
CA ARG A 28 -2.66 -11.15 19.18
C ARG A 28 -1.37 -10.39 18.92
N GLY A 29 -0.78 -10.50 17.75
CA GLY A 29 0.49 -9.86 17.37
C GLY A 29 0.39 -8.93 16.17
N GLY A 30 -0.80 -8.54 15.74
CA GLY A 30 -0.95 -7.64 14.60
C GLY A 30 -0.34 -6.26 14.88
N LEU A 31 0.56 -5.81 14.02
CA LEU A 31 1.30 -4.55 14.17
C LEU A 31 0.37 -3.33 14.29
N LEU A 32 -0.80 -3.38 13.67
CA LEU A 32 -1.73 -2.25 13.58
C LEU A 32 -2.95 -2.36 14.49
N THR A 33 -2.95 -3.26 15.47
CA THR A 33 -4.07 -3.39 16.42
C THR A 33 -4.32 -2.13 17.23
N GLN A 34 -3.28 -1.33 17.48
CA GLN A 34 -3.36 -0.05 18.18
C GLN A 34 -3.40 1.16 17.22
N TYR A 35 -3.29 0.93 15.91
CA TYR A 35 -3.32 2.01 14.92
C TYR A 35 -4.74 2.51 14.63
N ALA A 36 -5.71 1.60 14.60
CA ALA A 36 -7.10 1.93 14.31
C ALA A 36 -7.93 1.98 15.61
N PRO A 37 -8.63 3.09 15.90
CA PRO A 37 -9.43 3.24 17.13
C PRO A 37 -10.41 2.09 17.36
N THR A 38 -11.07 1.64 16.29
CA THR A 38 -12.07 0.56 16.33
C THR A 38 -11.48 -0.82 16.60
N ARG A 39 -10.18 -1.01 16.37
CA ARG A 39 -9.47 -2.29 16.58
C ARG A 39 -8.65 -2.32 17.85
N HIS A 40 -8.58 -1.19 18.54
CA HIS A 40 -7.86 -1.10 19.80
C HIS A 40 -8.40 -2.11 20.82
N PRO A 41 -7.51 -2.79 21.58
CA PRO A 41 -7.93 -3.83 22.54
C PRO A 41 -9.00 -3.38 23.53
N VAL A 42 -9.03 -2.11 23.91
CA VAL A 42 -10.04 -1.54 24.82
C VAL A 42 -11.47 -1.60 24.25
N MET A 43 -11.61 -1.67 22.92
CA MET A 43 -12.91 -1.81 22.25
C MET A 43 -13.49 -3.22 22.29
N ASN A 44 -12.71 -4.19 22.79
CA ASN A 44 -13.18 -5.57 22.93
C ASN A 44 -14.11 -5.69 24.15
N ARG A 45 -15.43 -5.73 23.89
CA ARG A 45 -16.46 -5.84 24.93
C ARG A 45 -16.39 -7.16 25.72
N ALA A 46 -15.87 -8.22 25.13
CA ALA A 46 -15.71 -9.48 25.85
C ALA A 46 -14.61 -9.38 26.94
N LYS A 47 -13.54 -8.60 26.67
CA LYS A 47 -12.45 -8.37 27.62
C LYS A 47 -12.77 -7.24 28.60
N TYR A 48 -13.48 -6.22 28.14
CA TYR A 48 -13.88 -5.04 28.90
C TYR A 48 -15.40 -4.89 28.78
N PRO A 49 -16.21 -5.67 29.53
CA PRO A 49 -17.67 -5.65 29.43
C PRO A 49 -18.23 -4.32 29.92
N ASP A 50 -19.48 -4.05 29.52
CA ASP A 50 -20.27 -2.97 30.11
C ASP A 50 -20.67 -3.34 31.55
N ILE A 51 -20.92 -2.36 32.38
CA ILE A 51 -21.28 -2.58 33.79
C ILE A 51 -22.73 -3.05 33.85
N VAL A 52 -22.98 -4.17 34.53
CA VAL A 52 -24.32 -4.72 34.74
C VAL A 52 -24.67 -4.46 36.21
N ASN A 53 -25.66 -3.61 36.45
CA ASN A 53 -26.21 -3.28 37.76
C ASN A 53 -27.66 -3.79 37.85
N GLU A 54 -28.26 -3.71 39.05
CA GLU A 54 -29.66 -4.07 39.30
C GLU A 54 -30.63 -3.24 38.43
N ASP A 55 -30.27 -2.00 38.10
CA ASP A 55 -31.02 -1.07 37.26
C ASP A 55 -30.86 -1.30 35.76
N GLY A 56 -30.00 -2.25 35.35
CA GLY A 56 -29.74 -2.58 33.92
C GLY A 56 -28.27 -2.50 33.50
N VAL A 57 -28.06 -2.48 32.19
CA VAL A 57 -26.72 -2.41 31.58
C VAL A 57 -26.29 -0.96 31.38
N GLN A 58 -25.26 -0.54 32.07
CA GLN A 58 -24.65 0.78 31.92
C GLN A 58 -23.49 0.70 30.93
N PRO A 59 -23.56 1.38 29.77
CA PRO A 59 -22.49 1.37 28.79
C PRO A 59 -21.24 2.08 29.30
N VAL A 60 -20.09 1.42 29.21
CA VAL A 60 -18.78 2.01 29.54
C VAL A 60 -18.26 2.82 28.35
N THR A 61 -17.93 4.08 28.57
CA THR A 61 -17.24 4.92 27.59
C THR A 61 -15.81 4.44 27.41
N ARG A 62 -15.47 4.00 26.18
CA ARG A 62 -14.14 3.51 25.84
C ARG A 62 -13.38 4.58 25.06
N VAL A 63 -12.25 5.02 25.59
CA VAL A 63 -11.41 6.04 24.98
C VAL A 63 -10.10 5.39 24.53
N THR A 64 -9.67 5.67 23.31
CA THR A 64 -8.39 5.20 22.75
C THR A 64 -7.43 6.36 22.58
N CYS A 65 -6.14 6.11 22.86
CA CYS A 65 -5.06 7.03 22.54
C CYS A 65 -4.28 6.44 21.35
N ASP A 66 -4.51 6.96 20.14
CA ASP A 66 -3.93 6.44 18.90
C ASP A 66 -2.50 6.95 18.69
N LEU A 67 -1.59 6.70 19.64
CA LEU A 67 -0.21 7.19 19.61
C LEU A 67 0.56 6.67 18.38
N GLN A 68 0.33 5.41 18.00
CA GLN A 68 0.94 4.82 16.80
C GLN A 68 0.50 5.59 15.54
N ARG A 69 -0.78 5.88 15.41
CA ARG A 69 -1.30 6.66 14.28
C ARG A 69 -0.75 8.08 14.26
N LEU A 70 -0.64 8.72 15.42
CA LEU A 70 -0.04 10.04 15.53
C LEU A 70 1.42 10.04 15.10
N ALA A 71 2.22 9.07 15.56
CA ALA A 71 3.62 8.92 15.17
C ALA A 71 3.77 8.73 13.66
N VAL A 72 3.03 7.79 13.06
CA VAL A 72 3.02 7.55 11.61
C VAL A 72 2.67 8.82 10.84
N LYS A 73 1.63 9.55 11.28
CA LYS A 73 1.22 10.79 10.64
C LYS A 73 2.34 11.83 10.69
N ARG A 74 3.00 12.02 11.84
CA ARG A 74 4.11 12.96 11.99
C ARG A 74 5.32 12.59 11.13
N MET A 75 5.68 11.30 11.08
CA MET A 75 6.75 10.82 10.22
C MET A 75 6.42 11.03 8.74
N THR A 76 5.19 10.75 8.32
CA THR A 76 4.73 11.01 6.96
C THR A 76 4.83 12.51 6.62
N GLU A 77 4.36 13.38 7.51
CA GLU A 77 4.43 14.84 7.34
C GLU A 77 5.88 15.34 7.24
N LEU A 78 6.80 14.79 8.03
CA LEU A 78 8.23 15.16 7.98
C LEU A 78 8.87 14.81 6.63
N VAL A 79 8.52 13.65 6.05
CA VAL A 79 9.12 13.18 4.80
C VAL A 79 8.45 13.79 3.56
N THR A 80 7.13 14.01 3.61
CA THR A 80 6.33 14.40 2.44
C THR A 80 5.69 15.78 2.56
N GLY A 81 5.94 16.52 3.64
CA GLY A 81 5.38 17.86 3.87
C GLY A 81 5.83 18.90 2.85
N ILE A 82 6.99 18.70 2.25
CA ILE A 82 7.47 19.50 1.11
C ILE A 82 7.42 18.61 -0.13
N PRO A 83 6.69 19.03 -1.19
CA PRO A 83 6.67 18.29 -2.44
C PRO A 83 8.07 18.07 -3.02
N VAL A 84 8.31 16.87 -3.54
CA VAL A 84 9.61 16.51 -4.14
C VAL A 84 9.79 17.33 -5.42
N LYS A 85 10.83 18.18 -5.45
CA LYS A 85 11.22 18.89 -6.65
C LYS A 85 12.01 17.96 -7.56
N ARG A 86 11.47 17.67 -8.74
CA ARG A 86 12.16 16.90 -9.78
C ARG A 86 12.99 17.86 -10.63
N VAL A 87 14.26 17.59 -10.75
CA VAL A 87 15.19 18.39 -11.56
C VAL A 87 15.71 17.51 -12.68
N TYR A 88 15.46 17.93 -13.90
CA TYR A 88 15.95 17.28 -15.12
C TYR A 88 17.09 18.12 -15.69
N GLN A 89 18.14 17.46 -16.17
CA GLN A 89 19.27 18.11 -16.83
C GLN A 89 19.36 17.65 -18.30
N PRO A 90 18.45 18.15 -19.17
CA PRO A 90 18.44 17.75 -20.56
C PRO A 90 19.64 18.36 -21.31
N GLU A 91 20.37 17.52 -22.03
CA GLU A 91 21.53 17.91 -22.86
C GLU A 91 21.12 18.34 -24.27
N ASN A 92 19.94 17.92 -24.74
CA ASN A 92 19.45 18.23 -26.07
C ASN A 92 17.94 18.49 -26.06
N GLU A 93 17.41 18.98 -27.19
CA GLU A 93 16.00 19.36 -27.33
C GLU A 93 15.06 18.16 -27.15
N ARG A 94 15.43 16.98 -27.65
CA ARG A 94 14.64 15.76 -27.49
C ARG A 94 14.51 15.34 -26.02
N GLN A 95 15.60 15.45 -25.26
CA GLN A 95 15.57 15.15 -23.81
C GLN A 95 14.71 16.18 -23.05
N ARG A 96 14.73 17.44 -23.48
CA ARG A 96 13.88 18.49 -22.91
C ARG A 96 12.39 18.19 -23.13
N GLU A 97 12.05 17.77 -24.33
CA GLU A 97 10.67 17.35 -24.67
C GLU A 97 10.23 16.15 -23.84
N VAL A 98 11.08 15.12 -23.72
CA VAL A 98 10.81 13.94 -22.88
C VAL A 98 10.61 14.32 -21.42
N ALA A 99 11.42 15.24 -20.88
CA ALA A 99 11.29 15.72 -19.50
C ALA A 99 9.93 16.41 -19.28
N MET A 100 9.46 17.20 -20.25
CA MET A 100 8.11 17.80 -20.17
C MET A 100 6.99 16.74 -20.17
N TYR A 101 7.14 15.67 -20.96
CA TYR A 101 6.14 14.60 -20.96
C TYR A 101 6.16 13.80 -19.66
N LEU A 102 7.33 13.52 -19.10
CA LEU A 102 7.46 12.87 -17.79
C LEU A 102 6.77 13.68 -16.71
N GLU A 103 6.96 15.01 -16.69
CA GLU A 103 6.29 15.87 -15.71
C GLU A 103 4.76 15.82 -15.84
N LYS A 104 4.24 15.84 -17.07
CA LYS A 104 2.79 15.68 -17.32
C LYS A 104 2.27 14.32 -16.85
N ILE A 105 3.04 13.24 -17.05
CA ILE A 105 2.70 11.90 -16.58
C ILE A 105 2.64 11.87 -15.04
N MET A 106 3.64 12.45 -14.36
CA MET A 106 3.70 12.54 -12.90
C MET A 106 2.52 13.35 -12.34
N MET A 107 2.23 14.50 -12.93
CA MET A 107 1.06 15.34 -12.55
C MET A 107 -0.27 14.59 -12.75
N LYS A 108 -0.46 13.92 -13.88
CA LYS A 108 -1.70 13.18 -14.18
C LYS A 108 -1.90 11.97 -13.25
N ASN A 109 -0.85 11.40 -12.74
CA ASN A 109 -0.89 10.35 -11.72
C ASN A 109 -0.94 10.90 -10.29
N ARG A 110 -0.91 12.23 -10.09
CA ARG A 110 -0.89 12.86 -8.76
C ARG A 110 0.21 12.26 -7.87
N ILE A 111 1.43 12.18 -8.41
CA ILE A 111 2.52 11.43 -7.78
C ILE A 111 2.81 11.90 -6.36
N ASP A 112 2.62 13.18 -6.04
CA ASP A 112 2.85 13.70 -4.69
C ASP A 112 1.83 13.11 -3.69
N SER A 113 0.55 13.00 -4.08
CA SER A 113 -0.46 12.31 -3.26
C SER A 113 -0.15 10.81 -3.11
N VAL A 114 0.30 10.16 -4.19
CA VAL A 114 0.72 8.76 -4.17
C VAL A 114 1.93 8.57 -3.26
N ASN A 115 2.87 9.52 -3.21
CA ASN A 115 4.02 9.47 -2.31
C ASN A 115 3.62 9.62 -0.84
N ILE A 116 2.69 10.53 -0.52
CA ILE A 116 2.13 10.67 0.84
C ILE A 116 1.48 9.36 1.28
N GLU A 117 0.64 8.78 0.43
CA GLU A 117 0.00 7.50 0.68
C GLU A 117 1.02 6.38 0.89
N ARG A 118 2.04 6.30 0.02
CA ARG A 118 3.14 5.34 0.11
C ARG A 118 3.90 5.45 1.43
N CYS A 119 4.29 6.66 1.84
CA CYS A 119 4.99 6.88 3.10
C CYS A 119 4.12 6.49 4.30
N ASN A 120 2.83 6.84 4.27
CA ASN A 120 1.90 6.44 5.33
C ASN A 120 1.78 4.91 5.43
N MET A 121 1.65 4.22 4.31
CA MET A 121 1.60 2.75 4.26
C MET A 121 2.90 2.12 4.73
N LEU A 122 4.06 2.68 4.34
CA LEU A 122 5.37 2.19 4.75
C LEU A 122 5.58 2.33 6.26
N PHE A 123 5.31 3.50 6.82
CA PHE A 123 5.52 3.74 8.25
C PHE A 123 4.52 2.99 9.14
N ALA A 124 3.30 2.75 8.65
CA ALA A 124 2.31 2.00 9.40
C ALA A 124 2.41 0.50 9.22
N GLY A 125 2.64 0.03 7.98
CA GLY A 125 2.58 -1.38 7.60
C GLY A 125 3.94 -2.03 7.35
N CYS A 126 5.04 -1.28 7.47
CA CYS A 126 6.42 -1.69 7.24
C CYS A 126 6.74 -2.12 5.80
N GLU A 127 5.73 -2.34 4.97
CA GLU A 127 5.87 -2.79 3.60
C GLU A 127 4.97 -2.00 2.66
N VAL A 128 5.53 -1.59 1.52
CA VAL A 128 4.78 -1.00 0.41
C VAL A 128 5.46 -1.31 -0.90
N MET A 129 4.69 -1.64 -1.90
CA MET A 129 5.15 -1.79 -3.29
C MET A 129 4.36 -0.82 -4.18
N THR A 130 5.04 -0.18 -5.12
CA THR A 130 4.39 0.64 -6.15
C THR A 130 4.60 0.01 -7.50
N LEU A 131 3.51 -0.32 -8.17
CA LEU A 131 3.53 -0.84 -9.54
C LEU A 131 3.15 0.27 -10.51
N TRP A 132 4.00 0.46 -11.52
CA TRP A 132 3.69 1.25 -12.71
C TRP A 132 3.25 0.32 -13.83
N TYR A 133 2.13 0.65 -14.48
CA TYR A 133 1.58 -0.15 -15.57
C TYR A 133 0.92 0.72 -16.63
N ALA A 134 0.86 0.23 -17.84
CA ALA A 134 0.20 0.88 -18.96
C ALA A 134 -1.21 0.31 -19.15
N VAL A 135 -2.15 1.18 -19.44
CA VAL A 135 -3.53 0.83 -19.79
C VAL A 135 -3.79 1.33 -21.22
N GLU A 136 -4.37 0.50 -22.05
CA GLU A 136 -4.82 0.90 -23.37
C GLU A 136 -6.00 1.87 -23.24
N GLN A 137 -5.71 3.13 -23.45
CA GLN A 137 -6.69 4.22 -23.43
C GLN A 137 -6.19 5.36 -24.30
N ARG A 138 -6.87 5.66 -25.40
CA ARG A 138 -6.56 6.81 -26.23
C ARG A 138 -6.82 8.10 -25.48
N HIS A 139 -5.84 9.00 -25.47
CA HIS A 139 -5.93 10.31 -24.82
C HIS A 139 -4.86 11.27 -25.37
N ALA A 140 -5.03 12.56 -25.07
CA ALA A 140 -4.05 13.61 -25.37
C ALA A 140 -3.55 14.30 -24.10
N ALA A 141 -3.70 13.68 -22.93
CA ALA A 141 -3.41 14.30 -21.64
C ALA A 141 -1.92 14.61 -21.41
N TYR A 142 -1.02 14.00 -22.19
CA TYR A 142 0.43 14.24 -22.11
C TYR A 142 0.90 15.35 -23.07
N GLY A 143 -0.01 15.93 -23.86
CA GLY A 143 0.29 16.97 -24.83
C GLY A 143 0.46 16.46 -26.25
N PHE A 144 0.30 15.13 -26.48
CA PHE A 144 0.26 14.49 -27.78
C PHE A 144 -0.76 13.35 -27.75
N PRO A 145 -1.29 12.92 -28.92
CA PRO A 145 -2.17 11.76 -29.03
C PRO A 145 -1.41 10.50 -28.61
N CYS A 146 -1.90 9.79 -27.62
CA CYS A 146 -1.30 8.58 -27.11
C CYS A 146 -2.34 7.46 -26.95
N GLY A 147 -1.98 6.22 -27.31
CA GLY A 147 -2.81 5.03 -27.14
C GLY A 147 -2.71 4.38 -25.78
N LEU A 148 -1.68 4.73 -25.01
CA LEU A 148 -1.38 4.14 -23.71
C LEU A 148 -1.39 5.19 -22.61
N LYS A 149 -2.01 4.87 -21.49
CA LYS A 149 -2.00 5.71 -20.29
C LYS A 149 -1.25 5.01 -19.19
N LEU A 150 -0.19 5.65 -18.70
CA LEU A 150 0.56 5.17 -17.54
C LEU A 150 -0.22 5.43 -16.24
N ARG A 151 -0.26 4.43 -15.41
CA ARG A 151 -0.88 4.43 -14.09
C ARG A 151 0.11 3.92 -13.06
N CYS A 152 -0.04 4.37 -11.82
CA CYS A 152 0.66 3.78 -10.68
C CYS A 152 -0.34 3.40 -9.58
N ARG A 153 -0.01 2.35 -8.85
CA ARG A 153 -0.79 1.86 -7.72
C ARG A 153 0.13 1.39 -6.61
N ASN A 154 -0.20 1.75 -5.39
CA ASN A 154 0.45 1.21 -4.21
C ASN A 154 -0.26 -0.07 -3.76
N PHE A 155 0.52 -1.03 -3.28
CA PHE A 155 0.09 -2.26 -2.62
C PHE A 155 0.74 -2.30 -1.24
N SER A 156 -0.02 -2.69 -0.23
CA SER A 156 0.46 -2.76 1.14
C SER A 156 -0.41 -3.69 1.98
N PRO A 157 0.17 -4.36 2.98
CA PRO A 157 -0.59 -5.09 3.98
C PRO A 157 -1.66 -4.25 4.69
N MET A 158 -1.51 -2.93 4.74
CA MET A 158 -2.55 -2.02 5.24
C MET A 158 -3.85 -2.07 4.42
N LEU A 159 -3.75 -2.37 3.12
CA LEU A 159 -4.90 -2.52 2.22
C LEU A 159 -5.46 -3.95 2.21
N GLY A 160 -4.80 -4.87 2.91
CA GLY A 160 -5.10 -6.30 2.89
C GLY A 160 -4.40 -7.02 1.74
N ASP A 161 -3.41 -6.38 1.10
CA ASP A 161 -2.59 -7.01 0.06
C ASP A 161 -1.47 -7.83 0.72
N GLU A 162 -1.06 -8.90 0.08
CA GLU A 162 0.08 -9.72 0.51
C GLU A 162 1.24 -9.51 -0.48
N LEU A 163 2.41 -9.16 0.03
CA LEU A 163 3.61 -8.87 -0.76
C LEU A 163 4.61 -10.01 -0.61
N TYR A 164 5.14 -10.52 -1.72
CA TYR A 164 6.06 -11.65 -1.77
C TYR A 164 7.31 -11.26 -2.57
N PRO A 165 8.31 -10.60 -1.94
CA PRO A 165 9.59 -10.33 -2.57
C PRO A 165 10.43 -11.61 -2.62
N LEU A 166 11.07 -11.85 -3.75
CA LEU A 166 12.05 -12.92 -3.95
C LEU A 166 13.43 -12.29 -4.05
N PHE A 167 14.28 -12.57 -3.08
CA PHE A 167 15.68 -12.17 -3.06
C PHE A 167 16.58 -13.35 -3.50
N ASP A 168 17.72 -13.02 -4.09
CA ASP A 168 18.78 -13.99 -4.35
C ASP A 168 19.69 -14.18 -3.11
N GLU A 169 20.72 -15.01 -3.28
CA GLU A 169 21.71 -15.28 -2.24
C GLU A 169 22.57 -14.06 -1.83
N TYR A 170 22.59 -13.02 -2.68
CA TYR A 170 23.30 -11.77 -2.43
C TYR A 170 22.44 -10.68 -1.81
N GLY A 171 21.14 -10.93 -1.66
CA GLY A 171 20.17 -9.98 -1.13
C GLY A 171 19.55 -9.06 -2.19
N ASP A 172 19.81 -9.30 -3.47
CA ASP A 172 19.21 -8.54 -4.56
C ASP A 172 17.79 -9.06 -4.86
N MET A 173 16.85 -8.15 -5.04
CA MET A 173 15.48 -8.50 -5.38
C MET A 173 15.38 -8.96 -6.84
N ARG A 174 15.06 -10.23 -7.06
CA ARG A 174 14.93 -10.86 -8.38
C ARG A 174 13.51 -10.83 -8.92
N ALA A 175 12.53 -10.88 -8.05
CA ALA A 175 11.13 -10.86 -8.44
C ALA A 175 10.27 -10.35 -7.28
N MET A 176 9.08 -9.89 -7.63
CA MET A 176 8.04 -9.47 -6.69
C MET A 176 6.70 -10.03 -7.14
N SER A 177 5.97 -10.62 -6.21
CA SER A 177 4.61 -11.07 -6.42
C SER A 177 3.67 -10.41 -5.42
N VAL A 178 2.44 -10.13 -5.84
CA VAL A 178 1.43 -9.49 -5.01
C VAL A 178 0.13 -10.27 -5.13
N ALA A 179 -0.42 -10.67 -3.98
CA ALA A 179 -1.77 -11.17 -3.91
C ALA A 179 -2.68 -10.06 -3.36
N TYR A 180 -3.73 -9.74 -4.09
CA TYR A 180 -4.67 -8.68 -3.69
C TYR A 180 -6.10 -9.04 -4.05
N ALA A 181 -7.06 -8.49 -3.29
CA ALA A 181 -8.47 -8.65 -3.56
C ALA A 181 -9.04 -7.40 -4.24
N ARG A 182 -9.79 -7.60 -5.33
CA ARG A 182 -10.51 -6.52 -6.01
C ARG A 182 -12.00 -6.67 -5.72
N ARG A 183 -12.60 -5.67 -5.09
CA ARG A 183 -14.06 -5.55 -5.03
C ARG A 183 -14.59 -5.08 -6.37
N THR A 184 -15.32 -5.94 -7.06
CA THR A 184 -16.22 -5.54 -8.13
C THR A 184 -17.62 -5.38 -7.57
N ALA A 185 -18.50 -4.62 -8.23
CA ALA A 185 -19.83 -4.28 -7.70
C ALA A 185 -20.70 -5.49 -7.30
N ARG A 186 -20.30 -6.73 -7.66
CA ARG A 186 -21.03 -7.98 -7.38
C ARG A 186 -20.21 -9.10 -6.74
N ARG A 187 -18.88 -9.07 -6.77
CA ARG A 187 -18.00 -10.14 -6.24
C ARG A 187 -16.65 -9.59 -5.81
N THR A 188 -16.05 -10.23 -4.79
CA THR A 188 -14.62 -10.07 -4.49
C THR A 188 -13.87 -11.12 -5.28
N VAL A 189 -12.92 -10.70 -6.11
CA VAL A 189 -12.05 -11.59 -6.89
C VAL A 189 -10.65 -11.46 -6.30
N GLN A 190 -10.01 -12.60 -5.99
CA GLN A 190 -8.61 -12.68 -5.57
C GLN A 190 -7.72 -12.86 -6.82
N TYR A 191 -6.61 -12.15 -6.85
CA TYR A 191 -5.60 -12.20 -7.92
C TYR A 191 -4.23 -12.50 -7.34
#